data_e0ba24fc3550b29cad544a08ae4398fb
#
_entry.id   e0ba24fc3550b29cad544a08ae4398fb
#
_cell.length_a   1.000
_cell.length_b   1.000
_cell.length_c   1.000
_cell.angle_alpha   90.00
_cell.angle_beta   90.00
_cell.angle_gamma   90.00
#
_symmetry.space_group_name_H-M   'P 1'
#
loop_
_entity.id
_entity.type
_entity.pdbx_description
1 polymer ?
#
loop_
_entity_poly.entity_id
_entity_poly.type
_entity_poly.pdbx_seq_one_letter_code
_entity_poly.pdbx_strand_id
1 'polypeptide(L)'
;MKLKTFLVTTALLSGGVAQAELVKVFENIRGTTVYADTSTLSVNGVLRRIQEIQSYRDPGPRGMLSMKLVKEYNCRDETSQIISYTMYTERMGEGSLIGEVKMPGTVDKLTKNPGGAGGWRYACSK
;
A
#
# COMPACT_ATOMS: atom_id res chain seq x y z
N MET A 1 24.57 55.29 -12.92
CA MET A 1 24.84 53.84 -12.86
C MET A 1 23.57 53.10 -12.48
N LYS A 2 23.01 52.38 -13.41
CA LYS A 2 21.81 51.56 -13.11
C LYS A 2 22.27 50.19 -12.67
N LEU A 3 22.04 49.84 -11.43
CA LEU A 3 22.20 48.50 -10.92
C LEU A 3 21.07 47.63 -11.49
N LYS A 4 21.41 46.74 -12.42
CA LYS A 4 20.49 45.72 -12.86
C LYS A 4 20.52 44.61 -11.80
N THR A 5 19.50 44.59 -10.96
CA THR A 5 19.27 43.46 -10.06
C THR A 5 18.82 42.27 -10.89
N PHE A 6 19.70 41.30 -11.09
CA PHE A 6 19.30 40.02 -11.63
C PHE A 6 18.58 39.25 -10.55
N LEU A 7 17.26 39.16 -10.63
CA LEU A 7 16.47 38.21 -9.90
C LEU A 7 16.77 36.82 -10.51
N VAL A 8 17.64 36.07 -9.87
CA VAL A 8 17.78 34.64 -10.14
C VAL A 8 16.57 33.96 -9.51
N THR A 9 15.54 33.74 -10.32
CA THR A 9 14.44 32.86 -9.91
C THR A 9 14.98 31.45 -9.93
N THR A 10 15.39 30.95 -8.77
CA THR A 10 15.71 29.56 -8.63
C THR A 10 14.38 28.82 -8.69
N ALA A 11 14.05 28.31 -9.87
CA ALA A 11 12.96 27.36 -9.98
C ALA A 11 13.40 26.11 -9.22
N LEU A 12 12.88 25.94 -8.03
CA LEU A 12 12.93 24.66 -7.33
C LEU A 12 12.09 23.70 -8.16
N LEU A 13 12.75 23.00 -9.06
CA LEU A 13 12.23 21.77 -9.60
C LEU A 13 12.19 20.78 -8.41
N SER A 14 11.09 20.81 -7.68
CA SER A 14 10.74 19.70 -6.83
C SER A 14 10.49 18.52 -7.76
N GLY A 15 11.57 17.78 -8.07
CA GLY A 15 11.44 16.47 -8.68
C GLY A 15 10.50 15.70 -7.77
N GLY A 16 9.28 15.40 -8.27
CA GLY A 16 8.28 14.69 -7.48
C GLY A 16 8.81 13.34 -7.08
N VAL A 17 9.32 13.24 -5.84
CA VAL A 17 9.41 11.96 -5.17
C VAL A 17 7.95 11.54 -5.02
N ALA A 18 7.55 10.44 -5.67
CA ALA A 18 6.24 9.85 -5.46
C ALA A 18 6.11 9.56 -3.96
N GLN A 19 5.45 10.46 -3.23
CA GLN A 19 5.13 10.22 -1.84
C GLN A 19 3.99 9.22 -1.80
N ALA A 20 4.13 8.21 -0.94
CA ALA A 20 3.05 7.28 -0.66
C ALA A 20 1.82 8.07 -0.18
N GLU A 21 0.71 7.91 -0.88
CA GLU A 21 -0.59 8.43 -0.48
C GLU A 21 -1.38 7.30 0.15
N LEU A 22 -1.46 7.27 1.47
CA LEU A 22 -2.08 6.20 2.22
C LEU A 22 -3.53 6.54 2.56
N VAL A 23 -4.43 5.64 2.21
CA VAL A 23 -5.85 5.69 2.59
C VAL A 23 -6.16 4.48 3.44
N LYS A 24 -6.74 4.70 4.63
CA LYS A 24 -7.20 3.60 5.47
C LYS A 24 -8.40 2.92 4.81
N VAL A 25 -8.27 1.62 4.56
CA VAL A 25 -9.32 0.82 3.92
C VAL A 25 -9.93 -0.22 4.86
N PHE A 26 -9.29 -0.51 5.99
CA PHE A 26 -9.78 -1.47 6.96
C PHE A 26 -9.16 -1.22 8.33
N GLU A 27 -9.95 -1.49 9.36
CA GLU A 27 -9.50 -1.52 10.75
C GLU A 27 -10.39 -2.49 11.53
N ASN A 28 -9.79 -3.27 12.44
CA ASN A 28 -10.54 -4.15 13.31
C ASN A 28 -10.27 -3.86 14.79
N ILE A 29 -11.08 -4.49 15.65
CA ILE A 29 -10.97 -4.31 17.10
C ILE A 29 -9.68 -4.89 17.70
N ARG A 30 -8.97 -5.74 16.97
CA ARG A 30 -7.68 -6.32 17.40
C ARG A 30 -6.51 -5.38 17.14
N GLY A 31 -6.77 -4.22 16.54
CA GLY A 31 -5.75 -3.23 16.26
C GLY A 31 -4.97 -3.46 14.96
N THR A 32 -5.51 -4.26 14.05
CA THR A 32 -4.99 -4.35 12.69
C THR A 32 -5.59 -3.24 11.85
N THR A 33 -4.74 -2.45 11.22
CA THR A 33 -5.14 -1.38 10.30
C THR A 33 -4.53 -1.65 8.94
N VAL A 34 -5.31 -1.48 7.88
CA VAL A 34 -4.84 -1.66 6.50
C VAL A 34 -4.95 -0.34 5.76
N TYR A 35 -3.86 0.06 5.11
CA TYR A 35 -3.79 1.24 4.27
C TYR A 35 -3.51 0.85 2.83
N ALA A 36 -4.22 1.44 1.89
CA ALA A 36 -3.91 1.33 0.47
C ALA A 36 -2.99 2.49 0.07
N ASP A 37 -1.91 2.19 -0.64
CA ASP A 37 -1.05 3.21 -1.24
C ASP A 37 -1.59 3.55 -2.63
N THR A 38 -2.29 4.66 -2.71
CA THR A 38 -3.00 5.08 -3.93
C THR A 38 -2.06 5.39 -5.09
N SER A 39 -0.81 5.78 -4.79
CA SER A 39 0.20 6.07 -5.81
C SER A 39 0.66 4.82 -6.57
N THR A 40 0.41 3.63 -6.04
CA THR A 40 0.84 2.35 -6.62
C THR A 40 -0.25 1.66 -7.43
N LEU A 41 -1.47 2.22 -7.49
CA LEU A 41 -2.59 1.59 -8.17
C LEU A 41 -2.32 1.48 -9.68
N SER A 42 -2.42 0.26 -10.20
CA SER A 42 -2.43 0.01 -11.64
C SER A 42 -3.70 -0.72 -12.07
N VAL A 43 -4.20 -0.36 -13.22
CA VAL A 43 -5.45 -0.86 -13.78
C VAL A 43 -5.14 -1.63 -15.07
N ASN A 44 -5.60 -2.88 -15.14
CA ASN A 44 -5.50 -3.71 -16.33
C ASN A 44 -6.83 -4.45 -16.53
N GLY A 45 -7.73 -3.85 -17.31
CA GLY A 45 -9.08 -4.40 -17.48
C GLY A 45 -9.81 -4.49 -16.15
N VAL A 46 -10.27 -5.68 -15.77
CA VAL A 46 -10.95 -5.93 -14.49
C VAL A 46 -10.00 -6.11 -13.31
N LEU A 47 -8.69 -6.15 -13.58
CA LEU A 47 -7.66 -6.35 -12.57
C LEU A 47 -7.16 -5.02 -12.03
N ARG A 48 -6.92 -4.99 -10.71
CA ARG A 48 -6.32 -3.86 -9.99
C ARG A 48 -5.17 -4.38 -9.18
N ARG A 49 -4.00 -3.82 -9.37
CA ARG A 49 -2.82 -4.14 -8.55
C ARG A 49 -2.46 -2.92 -7.72
N ILE A 50 -2.27 -3.12 -6.42
CA ILE A 50 -2.02 -2.03 -5.47
C ILE A 50 -1.16 -2.52 -4.32
N GLN A 51 -0.31 -1.65 -3.79
CA GLN A 51 0.41 -1.90 -2.56
C GLN A 51 -0.46 -1.53 -1.36
N GLU A 52 -0.50 -2.42 -0.37
CA GLU A 52 -1.16 -2.19 0.91
C GLU A 52 -0.16 -2.33 2.05
N ILE A 53 -0.40 -1.59 3.13
CA ILE A 53 0.34 -1.73 4.38
C ILE A 53 -0.62 -2.25 5.44
N GLN A 54 -0.28 -3.40 6.04
CA GLN A 54 -0.97 -3.90 7.22
C GLN A 54 -0.12 -3.56 8.44
N SER A 55 -0.71 -2.85 9.38
CA SER A 55 -0.04 -2.41 10.61
C SER A 55 -0.76 -3.02 11.81
N TYR A 56 -0.01 -3.57 12.76
CA TYR A 56 -0.53 -4.32 13.90
C TYR A 56 -0.26 -3.59 15.21
N ARG A 57 -1.22 -3.67 16.14
CA ARG A 57 -1.01 -3.17 17.49
C ARG A 57 -0.04 -4.04 18.26
N ASP A 58 -0.23 -5.37 18.17
CA ASP A 58 0.56 -6.36 18.89
C ASP A 58 1.52 -7.08 17.93
N PRO A 59 2.75 -7.42 18.39
CA PRO A 59 3.71 -8.09 17.53
C PRO A 59 3.23 -9.46 17.08
N GLY A 60 3.42 -9.75 15.81
CA GLY A 60 3.26 -11.08 15.23
C GLY A 60 4.55 -11.91 15.32
N PRO A 61 4.63 -13.00 14.56
CA PRO A 61 5.82 -13.85 14.51
C PRO A 61 7.09 -13.06 14.22
N ARG A 62 8.17 -13.37 14.91
CA ARG A 62 9.48 -12.70 14.83
C ARG A 62 9.45 -11.21 15.20
N GLY A 63 8.46 -10.77 15.99
CA GLY A 63 8.33 -9.37 16.35
C GLY A 63 7.80 -8.47 15.22
N MET A 64 7.16 -9.03 14.21
CA MET A 64 6.59 -8.31 13.09
C MET A 64 5.48 -7.36 13.57
N LEU A 65 5.59 -6.07 13.22
CA LEU A 65 4.56 -5.07 13.50
C LEU A 65 3.88 -4.53 12.25
N SER A 66 4.42 -4.82 11.07
CA SER A 66 3.76 -4.46 9.81
C SER A 66 4.21 -5.32 8.64
N MET A 67 3.40 -5.29 7.59
CA MET A 67 3.69 -5.90 6.30
C MET A 67 3.36 -4.91 5.19
N LYS A 68 4.18 -4.90 4.15
CA LYS A 68 3.82 -4.31 2.85
C LYS A 68 3.47 -5.43 1.89
N LEU A 69 2.29 -5.35 1.31
CA LEU A 69 1.77 -6.37 0.40
C LEU A 69 1.51 -5.75 -0.97
N VAL A 70 1.87 -6.48 -2.02
CA VAL A 70 1.33 -6.21 -3.36
C VAL A 70 0.15 -7.14 -3.54
N LYS A 71 -1.04 -6.56 -3.72
CA LYS A 71 -2.27 -7.31 -3.90
C LYS A 71 -2.85 -7.08 -5.29
N GLU A 72 -3.47 -8.10 -5.83
CA GLU A 72 -4.24 -8.01 -7.05
C GLU A 72 -5.70 -8.33 -6.77
N TYR A 73 -6.58 -7.44 -7.17
CA TYR A 73 -8.02 -7.57 -7.04
C TYR A 73 -8.63 -7.79 -8.42
N ASN A 74 -9.59 -8.70 -8.49
CA ASN A 74 -10.45 -8.86 -9.66
C ASN A 74 -11.80 -8.23 -9.36
N CYS A 75 -12.13 -7.16 -10.08
CA CYS A 75 -13.34 -6.38 -9.81
C CYS A 75 -14.61 -7.10 -10.28
N ARG A 76 -14.50 -7.97 -11.28
CA ARG A 76 -15.63 -8.77 -11.80
C ARG A 76 -15.92 -9.97 -10.90
N ASP A 77 -14.88 -10.73 -10.55
CA ASP A 77 -15.02 -12.00 -9.84
C ASP A 77 -15.02 -11.84 -8.32
N GLU A 78 -14.80 -10.62 -7.83
CA GLU A 78 -14.73 -10.30 -6.40
C GLU A 78 -13.71 -11.17 -5.66
N THR A 79 -12.50 -11.24 -6.20
CA THR A 79 -11.39 -12.01 -5.63
C THR A 79 -10.21 -11.12 -5.32
N SER A 80 -9.33 -11.62 -4.45
CA SER A 80 -8.05 -11.02 -4.14
C SER A 80 -6.94 -12.06 -4.15
N GLN A 81 -5.73 -11.62 -4.47
CA GLN A 81 -4.53 -12.44 -4.43
C GLN A 81 -3.38 -11.61 -3.88
N ILE A 82 -2.62 -12.17 -2.94
CA ILE A 82 -1.36 -11.56 -2.52
C ILE A 82 -0.29 -12.00 -3.52
N ILE A 83 0.32 -11.02 -4.20
CA ILE A 83 1.37 -11.28 -5.19
C ILE A 83 2.73 -11.42 -4.51
N SER A 84 3.01 -10.54 -3.56
CA SER A 84 4.24 -10.55 -2.78
C SER A 84 4.04 -9.78 -1.48
N TYR A 85 4.90 -10.01 -0.50
CA TYR A 85 4.90 -9.19 0.70
C TYR A 85 6.28 -9.14 1.38
N THR A 86 6.46 -8.10 2.16
CA THR A 86 7.63 -7.88 3.02
C THR A 86 7.18 -7.63 4.45
N MET A 87 7.97 -8.10 5.41
CA MET A 87 7.66 -7.99 6.84
C MET A 87 8.66 -7.07 7.53
N TYR A 88 8.17 -6.25 8.45
CA TYR A 88 8.95 -5.21 9.13
C TYR A 88 8.80 -5.27 10.64
N THR A 89 9.87 -4.82 11.35
CA THR A 89 9.90 -4.80 12.81
C THR A 89 9.11 -3.66 13.44
N GLU A 90 8.78 -2.63 12.68
CA GLU A 90 8.00 -1.49 13.15
C GLU A 90 6.69 -1.36 12.38
N ARG A 91 5.79 -0.50 12.87
CA ARG A 91 4.53 -0.23 12.21
C ARG A 91 4.72 0.53 10.91
N MET A 92 3.72 0.54 10.06
CA MET A 92 3.66 1.31 8.82
C MET A 92 4.77 0.99 7.81
N GLY A 93 5.27 -0.25 7.82
CA GLY A 93 6.32 -0.68 6.90
C GLY A 93 7.70 -0.09 7.19
N GLU A 94 7.94 0.29 8.44
CA GLU A 94 9.19 0.87 8.86
C GLU A 94 10.02 -0.12 9.68
N GLY A 95 11.24 0.30 10.04
CA GLY A 95 12.17 -0.53 10.79
C GLY A 95 12.95 -1.49 9.90
N SER A 96 13.41 -2.58 10.50
CA SER A 96 14.23 -3.58 9.81
C SER A 96 13.36 -4.58 9.06
N LEU A 97 13.83 -4.98 7.88
CA LEU A 97 13.23 -6.04 7.10
C LEU A 97 13.44 -7.40 7.80
N ILE A 98 12.35 -8.10 8.11
CA ILE A 98 12.40 -9.43 8.72
C ILE A 98 12.47 -10.52 7.66
N GLY A 99 11.70 -10.35 6.59
CA GLY A 99 11.62 -11.33 5.51
C GLY A 99 10.81 -10.82 4.34
N GLU A 100 10.92 -11.55 3.23
CA GLU A 100 10.26 -11.23 1.97
C GLU A 100 9.77 -12.51 1.31
N VAL A 101 8.55 -12.46 0.77
CA VAL A 101 7.96 -13.55 -0.02
C VAL A 101 7.54 -12.98 -1.37
N LYS A 102 8.11 -13.53 -2.45
CA LYS A 102 7.87 -13.08 -3.83
C LYS A 102 6.98 -14.00 -4.65
N MET A 103 6.52 -15.10 -4.07
CA MET A 103 5.65 -16.04 -4.77
C MET A 103 4.19 -15.63 -4.59
N PRO A 104 3.39 -15.62 -5.67
CA PRO A 104 1.96 -15.38 -5.56
C PRO A 104 1.28 -16.41 -4.66
N GLY A 105 0.41 -15.92 -3.79
CA GLY A 105 -0.44 -16.77 -2.98
C GLY A 105 -1.67 -17.27 -3.73
N THR A 106 -2.58 -17.89 -2.99
CA THR A 106 -3.85 -18.36 -3.54
C THR A 106 -4.79 -17.20 -3.86
N VAL A 107 -5.68 -17.42 -4.82
CA VAL A 107 -6.78 -16.49 -5.11
C VAL A 107 -7.91 -16.77 -4.14
N ASP A 108 -8.29 -15.74 -3.36
CA ASP A 108 -9.32 -15.84 -2.34
C ASP A 108 -10.57 -15.08 -2.74
N LYS A 109 -11.74 -15.66 -2.48
CA LYS A 109 -13.01 -14.94 -2.62
C LYS A 109 -13.21 -14.00 -1.43
N LEU A 110 -13.62 -12.77 -1.71
CA LEU A 110 -13.82 -11.74 -0.68
C LEU A 110 -14.96 -12.07 0.29
N THR A 111 -15.92 -12.89 -0.14
CA THR A 111 -16.98 -13.40 0.73
C THR A 111 -16.47 -14.25 1.88
N LYS A 112 -15.29 -14.88 1.73
CA LYS A 112 -14.62 -15.68 2.76
C LYS A 112 -13.61 -14.89 3.57
N ASN A 113 -13.21 -13.71 3.11
CA ASN A 113 -12.23 -12.86 3.78
C ASN A 113 -12.70 -11.41 3.78
N PRO A 114 -13.61 -11.03 4.71
CA PRO A 114 -14.17 -9.69 4.75
C PRO A 114 -13.12 -8.60 5.02
N GLY A 115 -11.97 -8.93 5.61
CA GLY A 115 -10.88 -7.99 5.81
C GLY A 115 -10.26 -7.48 4.51
N GLY A 116 -10.36 -8.23 3.42
CA GLY A 116 -9.90 -7.82 2.09
C GLY A 116 -10.88 -6.93 1.33
N ALA A 117 -12.13 -6.86 1.75
CA ALA A 117 -13.19 -6.15 1.03
C ALA A 117 -12.97 -4.63 0.96
N GLY A 118 -12.35 -4.04 1.98
CA GLY A 118 -12.06 -2.59 2.00
C GLY A 118 -11.08 -2.19 0.89
N GLY A 119 -10.00 -2.93 0.71
CA GLY A 119 -9.04 -2.72 -0.36
C GLY A 119 -9.64 -2.92 -1.74
N TRP A 120 -10.45 -3.96 -1.91
CA TRP A 120 -11.17 -4.23 -3.16
C TRP A 120 -12.12 -3.09 -3.52
N ARG A 121 -12.96 -2.64 -2.57
CA ARG A 121 -13.87 -1.50 -2.79
C ARG A 121 -13.12 -0.25 -3.21
N TYR A 122 -12.00 0.03 -2.55
CA TYR A 122 -11.18 1.17 -2.91
C TYR A 122 -10.61 1.03 -4.33
N ALA A 123 -9.92 -0.06 -4.62
CA ALA A 123 -9.25 -0.28 -5.90
C ALA A 123 -10.24 -0.37 -7.08
N CYS A 124 -11.38 -1.01 -6.86
CA CYS A 124 -12.39 -1.21 -7.91
C CYS A 124 -13.33 -0.02 -8.12
N SER A 125 -13.26 1.00 -7.26
CA SER A 125 -13.98 2.28 -7.44
C SER A 125 -13.26 3.25 -8.38
N LYS A 126 -12.05 2.90 -8.83
CA LYS A 126 -11.19 3.77 -9.65
C LYS A 126 -11.17 3.38 -11.12
#